data_721c04890354ed6e15c4c0a7e1fec426
#
_entry.id   721c04890354ed6e15c4c0a7e1fec426
#
_cell.length_a   1.000
_cell.length_b   1.000
_cell.length_c   1.000
_cell.angle_alpha   90.00
_cell.angle_beta   90.00
_cell.angle_gamma   90.00
#
_symmetry.space_group_name_H-M   'P 1'
#
loop_
_entity.id
_entity.type
_entity.pdbx_description
1 polymer ?
#
loop_
_entity_poly.entity_id
_entity_poly.type
_entity_poly.pdbx_seq_one_letter_code
_entity_poly.pdbx_strand_id
1 'polypeptide(L)'
;MPDRLTPGTLSRAARRVSACRAVVPVAALLLAGTALTSGLQARETIAMTPPPDISGSVTGNYLSALVAGADRDTAAASAYFKEVLRADPHNSELTERSFVASLSNGDIADALDIARRIVKTDGKNGLAHMVLGIGQMKDGHWVAARHEFASGGAGREHDITASLLTAWSYAGQGDEKKALAAIDGLKDTGFAVFRDYHAALIADMANDLPEATKRFKTAYAEDKTILRLVDAYGRFEARHGAKDEALRALHAFGDVLPHHPLIDADLADIQGGKSLQPLVRTGQEGAAEVLYGLGAAGGRQGDELAAMIYLRLSLYLAPQNSLAQVTLADIYGRLKQNEQAIAVYNKVPDASPLRDNADVQTGLTLDVMGRPEDAVKYLNDIVATHPKDVDALTTLGNVQREQKQYGDATAAYTKALDASPKADKSAWSLLYFRGISYERDKQWPLAEADFQQALALQPDQPLVLNYLGYSWVDRGIHLDEAFKMLRKAVALRPEDGFIVDSLGWADYRLGDYPEAVKELERAITLKPGDPTINDHLGDAYWRVGRKLDAQFQWNHARDLKPEPEDLPAILDKVQHGLPDLKPTTSADSKPADAPSAAPPLAAPASDPAPAATSAPAGVAAPEPDAAPK
;
A
#
# COMPACT_ATOMS: atom_id res chain seq x y z
N MET A 1 27.94 70.91 19.42
CA MET A 1 27.76 72.00 20.44
C MET A 1 26.31 72.42 20.43
N PRO A 2 25.80 72.77 21.59
CA PRO A 2 25.36 71.92 22.70
C PRO A 2 23.85 72.19 22.91
N ASP A 3 23.09 71.71 23.78
CA ASP A 3 23.14 71.33 25.20
C ASP A 3 21.83 70.64 25.55
N ARG A 4 21.86 69.58 26.29
CA ARG A 4 21.53 69.43 27.73
C ARG A 4 20.24 70.14 28.20
N LEU A 5 19.27 69.42 28.78
CA LEU A 5 19.16 69.10 30.20
C LEU A 5 17.86 68.41 30.57
N THR A 6 17.98 67.41 31.40
CA THR A 6 17.02 66.75 32.31
C THR A 6 16.71 67.68 33.51
N PRO A 7 16.02 67.27 34.59
CA PRO A 7 14.76 66.56 34.87
C PRO A 7 13.90 67.26 35.96
N GLY A 8 12.84 66.63 36.44
CA GLY A 8 12.19 67.09 37.66
C GLY A 8 10.77 66.53 37.83
N THR A 9 10.58 65.56 38.54
CA THR A 9 10.26 65.27 39.98
C THR A 9 8.96 65.83 40.54
N LEU A 10 8.18 64.93 41.16
CA LEU A 10 7.27 65.05 42.33
C LEU A 10 5.86 65.65 42.08
N SER A 11 4.76 65.06 42.50
CA SER A 11 4.40 64.80 43.90
C SER A 11 3.08 64.06 44.05
N ARG A 12 3.03 63.22 45.05
CA ARG A 12 1.92 62.55 45.74
C ARG A 12 0.67 63.44 45.97
N ALA A 13 -0.50 62.78 45.85
CA ALA A 13 -1.53 62.92 46.89
C ALA A 13 -2.48 61.73 46.89
N ALA A 14 -2.52 61.03 48.01
CA ALA A 14 -3.48 60.03 48.35
C ALA A 14 -4.80 60.68 48.81
N ARG A 15 -5.95 60.05 48.51
CA ARG A 15 -7.08 60.02 49.45
C ARG A 15 -7.96 58.81 49.20
N ARG A 16 -8.19 58.06 50.26
CA ARG A 16 -9.16 57.00 50.47
C ARG A 16 -10.59 57.51 50.29
N VAL A 17 -11.53 56.64 49.89
CA VAL A 17 -12.83 56.38 50.49
C VAL A 17 -13.46 55.13 49.89
N SER A 18 -13.64 54.15 50.74
CA SER A 18 -14.79 53.26 51.08
C SER A 18 -15.58 52.53 49.95
N ALA A 19 -15.46 51.28 50.01
CA ALA A 19 -16.42 50.19 49.93
C ALA A 19 -17.89 50.47 49.51
N CYS A 20 -18.29 49.78 48.43
CA CYS A 20 -19.63 49.17 48.38
C CYS A 20 -19.55 47.86 47.61
N ARG A 21 -19.97 46.78 48.29
CA ARG A 21 -20.10 45.43 47.71
C ARG A 21 -21.24 45.42 46.69
N ALA A 22 -20.96 44.96 45.48
CA ALA A 22 -21.97 44.38 44.61
C ALA A 22 -21.43 43.05 44.10
N VAL A 23 -22.01 42.00 44.61
CA VAL A 23 -21.87 40.60 44.12
C VAL A 23 -22.62 40.56 42.80
N VAL A 24 -21.92 40.31 41.70
CA VAL A 24 -22.51 39.92 40.42
C VAL A 24 -21.90 38.56 40.04
N PRO A 25 -22.72 37.56 39.69
CA PRO A 25 -22.25 36.17 39.62
C PRO A 25 -21.35 35.94 38.39
N VAL A 26 -20.19 35.37 38.64
CA VAL A 26 -19.30 34.73 37.65
C VAL A 26 -19.96 33.43 37.22
N ALA A 27 -20.88 33.51 36.28
CA ALA A 27 -21.56 32.34 35.70
C ALA A 27 -21.95 32.52 34.22
N ALA A 28 -21.20 33.32 33.43
CA ALA A 28 -21.52 33.53 32.01
C ALA A 28 -20.28 33.63 31.10
N LEU A 29 -19.13 33.06 31.49
CA LEU A 29 -17.89 33.09 30.65
C LEU A 29 -17.17 31.73 30.56
N LEU A 30 -17.91 30.62 30.76
CA LEU A 30 -17.42 29.24 30.59
C LEU A 30 -18.17 28.44 29.52
N LEU A 31 -18.89 29.09 28.60
CA LEU A 31 -19.63 28.42 27.51
C LEU A 31 -19.20 28.84 26.08
N ALA A 32 -18.08 29.53 25.93
CA ALA A 32 -17.54 29.88 24.62
C ALA A 32 -16.17 29.25 24.33
N GLY A 33 -15.70 28.30 25.14
CA GLY A 33 -14.42 27.64 25.05
C GLY A 33 -14.47 26.15 24.69
N THR A 34 -15.65 25.58 24.41
CA THR A 34 -15.80 24.14 24.14
C THR A 34 -16.21 23.77 22.72
N ALA A 35 -16.11 24.70 21.77
CA ALA A 35 -16.49 24.46 20.36
C ALA A 35 -15.30 24.37 19.41
N LEU A 36 -14.06 24.24 19.90
CA LEU A 36 -12.86 24.14 19.05
C LEU A 36 -11.90 23.00 19.45
N THR A 37 -12.34 22.06 20.28
CA THR A 37 -11.54 20.85 20.61
C THR A 37 -12.20 19.54 20.21
N SER A 38 -13.17 19.56 19.30
CA SER A 38 -13.83 18.34 18.78
C SER A 38 -13.19 17.78 17.51
N GLY A 39 -11.94 18.11 17.24
CA GLY A 39 -11.20 17.59 16.08
C GLY A 39 -10.07 16.60 16.39
N LEU A 40 -9.81 16.33 17.67
CA LEU A 40 -8.86 15.29 18.10
C LEU A 40 -9.62 14.23 18.90
N GLN A 41 -10.55 13.52 18.26
CA GLN A 41 -10.86 12.19 18.76
C GLN A 41 -9.57 11.38 18.60
N ALA A 42 -8.96 11.03 19.75
CA ALA A 42 -7.83 10.12 19.78
C ALA A 42 -8.26 8.88 18.99
N ARG A 43 -7.61 8.61 17.84
CA ARG A 43 -7.73 7.34 17.14
C ARG A 43 -7.56 6.26 18.21
N GLU A 44 -8.53 5.38 18.36
CA GLU A 44 -8.42 4.28 19.30
C GLU A 44 -7.09 3.58 19.05
N THR A 45 -6.29 3.45 20.10
CA THR A 45 -5.05 2.69 20.03
C THR A 45 -5.44 1.25 19.77
N ILE A 46 -5.25 0.81 18.53
CA ILE A 46 -5.41 -0.59 18.15
C ILE A 46 -4.51 -1.39 19.08
N ALA A 47 -5.08 -2.36 19.80
CA ALA A 47 -4.34 -3.18 20.75
C ALA A 47 -3.17 -3.82 20.01
N MET A 48 -1.96 -3.42 20.38
CA MET A 48 -0.73 -3.97 19.82
C MET A 48 -0.37 -5.28 20.50
N THR A 49 0.34 -6.14 19.80
CA THR A 49 0.93 -7.36 20.36
C THR A 49 1.67 -7.01 21.65
N PRO A 50 1.47 -7.77 22.75
CA PRO A 50 2.22 -7.52 23.98
C PRO A 50 3.73 -7.61 23.70
N PRO A 51 4.55 -6.84 24.42
CA PRO A 51 5.99 -6.90 24.25
C PRO A 51 6.47 -8.34 24.46
N PRO A 52 7.56 -8.77 23.79
CA PRO A 52 8.07 -10.13 23.86
C PRO A 52 8.39 -10.48 25.34
N ASP A 53 8.03 -11.70 25.73
CA ASP A 53 8.31 -12.22 27.07
C ASP A 53 9.82 -12.52 27.20
N ILE A 54 10.56 -11.56 27.75
CA ILE A 54 12.01 -11.66 27.95
C ILE A 54 12.26 -12.61 29.13
N SER A 55 12.72 -13.82 28.84
CA SER A 55 13.05 -14.82 29.85
C SER A 55 14.32 -14.43 30.65
N GLY A 56 14.48 -14.99 31.86
CA GLY A 56 15.72 -14.86 32.60
C GLY A 56 16.91 -15.69 32.02
N SER A 57 16.66 -16.45 30.95
CA SER A 57 17.66 -17.29 30.28
C SER A 57 18.34 -16.58 29.11
N VAL A 58 19.61 -16.29 29.21
CA VAL A 58 20.42 -15.70 28.13
C VAL A 58 20.35 -16.54 26.85
N THR A 59 20.51 -17.87 26.99
CA THR A 59 20.42 -18.80 25.86
C THR A 59 19.01 -18.81 25.23
N GLY A 60 17.96 -18.79 26.08
CA GLY A 60 16.58 -18.71 25.61
C GLY A 60 16.34 -17.43 24.80
N ASN A 61 16.75 -16.27 25.33
CA ASN A 61 16.63 -15.00 24.64
C ASN A 61 17.44 -14.96 23.32
N TYR A 62 18.64 -15.58 23.30
CA TYR A 62 19.43 -15.68 22.07
C TYR A 62 18.70 -16.49 20.97
N LEU A 63 18.16 -17.65 21.32
CA LEU A 63 17.42 -18.47 20.37
C LEU A 63 16.14 -17.75 19.89
N SER A 64 15.44 -17.11 20.81
CA SER A 64 14.26 -16.30 20.46
C SER A 64 14.61 -15.14 19.52
N ALA A 65 15.77 -14.48 19.74
CA ALA A 65 16.26 -13.43 18.86
C ALA A 65 16.58 -13.94 17.45
N LEU A 66 17.15 -15.15 17.32
CA LEU A 66 17.44 -15.77 16.02
C LEU A 66 16.15 -16.11 15.27
N VAL A 67 15.15 -16.68 15.95
CA VAL A 67 13.85 -17.00 15.36
C VAL A 67 13.15 -15.71 14.90
N ALA A 68 13.04 -14.72 15.79
CA ALA A 68 12.45 -13.42 15.45
C ALA A 68 13.17 -12.75 14.25
N GLY A 69 14.51 -12.85 14.19
CA GLY A 69 15.28 -12.34 13.06
C GLY A 69 15.00 -13.08 11.74
N ALA A 70 14.81 -14.42 11.79
CA ALA A 70 14.44 -15.22 10.64
C ALA A 70 13.03 -14.88 10.14
N ASP A 71 12.10 -14.64 11.05
CA ASP A 71 10.71 -14.25 10.76
C ASP A 71 10.57 -12.76 10.43
N ARG A 72 11.68 -12.01 10.39
CA ARG A 72 11.69 -10.56 10.18
C ARG A 72 10.94 -9.76 11.26
N ASP A 73 10.60 -10.36 12.40
CA ASP A 73 10.05 -9.62 13.55
C ASP A 73 11.14 -8.76 14.18
N THR A 74 11.29 -7.55 13.63
CA THR A 74 12.34 -6.61 14.02
C THR A 74 12.18 -6.13 15.46
N ALA A 75 10.97 -6.04 15.97
CA ALA A 75 10.69 -5.59 17.33
C ALA A 75 11.15 -6.64 18.36
N ALA A 76 10.73 -7.89 18.18
CA ALA A 76 11.15 -8.98 19.04
C ALA A 76 12.66 -9.24 18.92
N ALA A 77 13.22 -9.24 17.70
CA ALA A 77 14.64 -9.42 17.48
C ALA A 77 15.47 -8.35 18.21
N SER A 78 15.11 -7.06 18.09
CA SER A 78 15.78 -5.96 18.79
C SER A 78 15.71 -6.14 20.31
N ALA A 79 14.53 -6.43 20.86
CA ALA A 79 14.35 -6.62 22.30
C ALA A 79 15.19 -7.76 22.85
N TYR A 80 15.16 -8.93 22.22
CA TYR A 80 15.90 -10.10 22.66
C TYR A 80 17.42 -9.93 22.50
N PHE A 81 17.91 -9.44 21.34
CA PHE A 81 19.35 -9.20 21.15
C PHE A 81 19.88 -8.14 22.11
N LYS A 82 19.13 -7.11 22.43
CA LYS A 82 19.51 -6.10 23.42
C LYS A 82 19.73 -6.70 24.80
N GLU A 83 18.89 -7.65 25.21
CA GLU A 83 19.02 -8.32 26.49
C GLU A 83 20.22 -9.28 26.52
N VAL A 84 20.42 -10.04 25.44
CA VAL A 84 21.58 -10.93 25.31
C VAL A 84 22.88 -10.14 25.29
N LEU A 85 22.94 -8.99 24.61
CA LEU A 85 24.12 -8.12 24.59
C LEU A 85 24.42 -7.49 25.95
N ARG A 86 23.40 -7.24 26.80
CA ARG A 86 23.63 -6.80 28.20
C ARG A 86 24.32 -7.86 29.04
N ALA A 87 24.00 -9.15 28.82
CA ALA A 87 24.58 -10.26 29.53
C ALA A 87 26.04 -10.55 29.10
N ASP A 88 26.37 -10.35 27.82
CA ASP A 88 27.72 -10.50 27.26
C ASP A 88 28.12 -9.31 26.39
N PRO A 89 28.48 -8.16 27.00
CA PRO A 89 28.66 -6.91 26.27
C PRO A 89 29.94 -6.87 25.41
N HIS A 90 30.84 -7.83 25.54
CA HIS A 90 32.10 -7.86 24.78
C HIS A 90 32.10 -8.81 23.59
N ASN A 91 31.01 -9.52 23.37
CA ASN A 91 30.84 -10.43 22.25
C ASN A 91 30.62 -9.64 20.95
N SER A 92 31.55 -9.76 20.01
CA SER A 92 31.48 -9.02 18.73
C SER A 92 30.30 -9.45 17.87
N GLU A 93 30.02 -10.77 17.81
CA GLU A 93 28.88 -11.27 17.02
C GLU A 93 27.55 -10.76 17.58
N LEU A 94 27.36 -10.80 18.90
CA LEU A 94 26.15 -10.26 19.53
C LEU A 94 26.03 -8.74 19.31
N THR A 95 27.17 -8.04 19.33
CA THR A 95 27.20 -6.60 19.07
C THR A 95 26.70 -6.29 17.64
N GLU A 96 27.18 -7.02 16.63
CA GLU A 96 26.76 -6.84 15.24
C GLU A 96 25.29 -7.22 15.03
N ARG A 97 24.84 -8.36 15.57
CA ARG A 97 23.44 -8.78 15.49
C ARG A 97 22.49 -7.78 16.16
N SER A 98 22.84 -7.30 17.35
CA SER A 98 22.06 -6.27 18.06
C SER A 98 22.04 -4.95 17.29
N PHE A 99 23.14 -4.60 16.63
CA PHE A 99 23.21 -3.40 15.79
C PHE A 99 22.23 -3.45 14.63
N VAL A 100 22.26 -4.53 13.86
CA VAL A 100 21.34 -4.73 12.72
C VAL A 100 19.89 -4.79 13.18
N ALA A 101 19.59 -5.51 14.27
CA ALA A 101 18.25 -5.60 14.83
C ALA A 101 17.72 -4.23 15.29
N SER A 102 18.56 -3.44 15.99
CA SER A 102 18.17 -2.08 16.41
C SER A 102 17.92 -1.15 15.22
N LEU A 103 18.76 -1.24 14.17
CA LEU A 103 18.55 -0.44 12.95
C LEU A 103 17.24 -0.79 12.25
N SER A 104 16.99 -2.07 12.03
CA SER A 104 15.79 -2.52 11.31
C SER A 104 14.50 -2.22 12.09
N ASN A 105 14.55 -2.25 13.42
CA ASN A 105 13.42 -1.84 14.26
C ASN A 105 13.22 -0.32 14.32
N GLY A 106 14.29 0.46 14.06
CA GLY A 106 14.28 1.92 14.18
C GLY A 106 14.69 2.46 15.54
N ASP A 107 15.35 1.63 16.37
CA ASP A 107 15.96 2.00 17.65
C ASP A 107 17.29 2.73 17.39
N ILE A 108 17.23 3.86 16.68
CA ILE A 108 18.43 4.53 16.13
C ILE A 108 19.37 5.03 17.22
N ALA A 109 18.85 5.44 18.37
CA ALA A 109 19.70 5.85 19.50
C ALA A 109 20.57 4.70 20.00
N ASP A 110 19.99 3.51 20.22
CA ASP A 110 20.72 2.31 20.61
C ASP A 110 21.71 1.88 19.52
N ALA A 111 21.27 1.94 18.25
CA ALA A 111 22.12 1.62 17.11
C ALA A 111 23.35 2.54 17.02
N LEU A 112 23.20 3.85 17.27
CA LEU A 112 24.32 4.80 17.33
C LEU A 112 25.32 4.46 18.45
N ASP A 113 24.82 4.06 19.64
CA ASP A 113 25.69 3.65 20.75
C ASP A 113 26.44 2.37 20.43
N ILE A 114 25.78 1.39 19.80
CA ILE A 114 26.42 0.15 19.37
C ILE A 114 27.43 0.44 18.25
N ALA A 115 27.09 1.28 17.26
CA ALA A 115 28.02 1.67 16.20
C ALA A 115 29.32 2.28 16.73
N ARG A 116 29.25 3.16 17.75
CA ARG A 116 30.47 3.72 18.42
C ARG A 116 31.35 2.65 19.06
N ARG A 117 30.76 1.52 19.46
CA ARG A 117 31.52 0.38 20.01
C ARG A 117 32.13 -0.44 18.88
N ILE A 118 31.40 -0.70 17.80
CA ILE A 118 31.86 -1.44 16.62
C ILE A 118 33.10 -0.78 16.03
N VAL A 119 33.07 0.52 15.76
CA VAL A 119 34.20 1.22 15.12
C VAL A 119 35.47 1.28 15.98
N LYS A 120 35.38 1.04 17.30
CA LYS A 120 36.56 0.89 18.18
C LYS A 120 37.26 -0.45 17.99
N THR A 121 36.53 -1.49 17.61
CA THR A 121 37.08 -2.85 17.42
C THR A 121 37.31 -3.16 15.94
N ASP A 122 36.42 -2.67 15.06
CA ASP A 122 36.52 -2.72 13.60
C ASP A 122 36.38 -1.31 13.02
N GLY A 123 37.50 -0.61 12.95
CA GLY A 123 37.58 0.76 12.43
C GLY A 123 37.33 0.90 10.92
N LYS A 124 36.88 -0.16 10.25
CA LYS A 124 36.51 -0.15 8.82
C LYS A 124 35.09 -0.62 8.57
N ASN A 125 34.28 -0.81 9.59
CA ASN A 125 32.89 -1.26 9.46
C ASN A 125 32.06 -0.18 8.76
N GLY A 126 31.75 -0.42 7.47
CA GLY A 126 31.08 0.55 6.61
C GLY A 126 29.68 0.93 7.10
N LEU A 127 28.90 -0.05 7.56
CA LEU A 127 27.54 0.21 8.06
C LEU A 127 27.56 1.04 9.34
N ALA A 128 28.49 0.73 10.28
CA ALA A 128 28.60 1.49 11.51
C ALA A 128 29.02 2.95 11.25
N HIS A 129 30.01 3.17 10.38
CA HIS A 129 30.41 4.51 9.97
C HIS A 129 29.31 5.26 9.23
N MET A 130 28.54 4.58 8.34
CA MET A 130 27.40 5.20 7.65
C MET A 130 26.35 5.70 8.68
N VAL A 131 25.99 4.87 9.65
CA VAL A 131 25.02 5.22 10.69
C VAL A 131 25.52 6.36 11.57
N LEU A 132 26.80 6.35 11.97
CA LEU A 132 27.41 7.46 12.71
C LEU A 132 27.42 8.76 11.89
N GLY A 133 27.77 8.67 10.61
CA GLY A 133 27.72 9.83 9.70
C GLY A 133 26.32 10.40 9.56
N ILE A 134 25.28 9.55 9.44
CA ILE A 134 23.87 9.97 9.42
C ILE A 134 23.49 10.62 10.75
N GLY A 135 23.94 10.10 11.89
CA GLY A 135 23.76 10.74 13.18
C GLY A 135 24.37 12.14 13.23
N GLN A 136 25.60 12.31 12.72
CA GLN A 136 26.24 13.63 12.60
C GLN A 136 25.46 14.58 11.67
N MET A 137 24.90 14.07 10.54
CA MET A 137 24.06 14.87 9.66
C MET A 137 22.78 15.35 10.35
N LYS A 138 22.16 14.51 11.18
CA LYS A 138 20.97 14.88 11.96
C LYS A 138 21.23 16.11 12.83
N ASP A 139 22.41 16.16 13.44
CA ASP A 139 22.83 17.24 14.33
C ASP A 139 23.44 18.44 13.58
N GLY A 140 23.54 18.39 12.25
CA GLY A 140 24.12 19.45 11.42
C GLY A 140 25.67 19.48 11.44
N HIS A 141 26.32 18.44 11.94
CA HIS A 141 27.78 18.33 12.01
C HIS A 141 28.37 17.77 10.70
N TRP A 142 28.21 18.53 9.62
CA TRP A 142 28.51 18.12 8.24
C TRP A 142 29.95 17.61 8.01
N VAL A 143 30.94 18.27 8.63
CA VAL A 143 32.35 17.86 8.50
C VAL A 143 32.60 16.52 9.18
N ALA A 144 32.05 16.32 10.38
CA ALA A 144 32.14 15.06 11.10
C ALA A 144 31.44 13.94 10.33
N ALA A 145 30.27 14.19 9.74
CA ALA A 145 29.57 13.23 8.89
C ALA A 145 30.46 12.74 7.74
N ARG A 146 31.11 13.64 7.01
CA ARG A 146 32.02 13.28 5.91
C ARG A 146 33.23 12.47 6.39
N HIS A 147 33.75 12.77 7.57
CA HIS A 147 34.85 11.99 8.16
C HIS A 147 34.40 10.54 8.41
N GLU A 148 33.20 10.36 8.96
CA GLU A 148 32.64 9.02 9.17
C GLU A 148 32.47 8.27 7.84
N PHE A 149 31.84 8.89 6.83
CA PHE A 149 31.67 8.25 5.52
C PHE A 149 33.00 7.88 4.88
N ALA A 150 34.01 8.72 4.96
CA ALA A 150 35.35 8.42 4.45
C ALA A 150 36.01 7.23 5.19
N SER A 151 35.82 7.14 6.52
CA SER A 151 36.36 6.05 7.33
C SER A 151 35.72 4.70 7.01
N GLY A 152 34.42 4.69 6.70
CA GLY A 152 33.68 3.49 6.30
C GLY A 152 33.93 3.03 4.87
N GLY A 153 34.69 3.80 4.07
CA GLY A 153 35.02 3.44 2.69
C GLY A 153 34.39 4.31 1.61
N ALA A 154 33.80 5.47 1.98
CA ALA A 154 33.39 6.47 0.99
C ALA A 154 34.56 6.85 0.08
N GLY A 155 34.36 6.77 -1.21
CA GLY A 155 35.43 6.98 -2.21
C GLY A 155 35.94 5.68 -2.83
N ARG A 156 35.43 4.52 -2.48
CA ARG A 156 35.50 3.33 -3.33
C ARG A 156 34.57 3.59 -4.54
N GLU A 157 35.06 3.36 -5.73
CA GLU A 157 34.40 3.70 -7.00
C GLU A 157 32.95 3.18 -7.15
N HIS A 158 32.46 2.37 -6.21
CA HIS A 158 31.16 1.70 -6.24
C HIS A 158 30.27 1.93 -5.00
N ASP A 159 30.67 2.76 -4.03
CA ASP A 159 29.80 3.06 -2.88
C ASP A 159 28.94 4.29 -3.15
N ILE A 160 27.82 4.07 -3.84
CA ILE A 160 26.87 5.11 -4.19
C ILE A 160 26.27 5.78 -2.93
N THR A 161 25.98 5.01 -1.89
CA THR A 161 25.34 5.53 -0.67
C THR A 161 26.23 6.54 0.03
N ALA A 162 27.47 6.15 0.33
CA ALA A 162 28.42 7.03 1.01
C ALA A 162 28.79 8.26 0.16
N SER A 163 28.88 8.11 -1.17
CA SER A 163 29.16 9.22 -2.10
C SER A 163 28.02 10.24 -2.13
N LEU A 164 26.75 9.80 -2.23
CA LEU A 164 25.59 10.68 -2.22
C LEU A 164 25.39 11.34 -0.85
N LEU A 165 25.54 10.61 0.25
CA LEU A 165 25.47 11.20 1.59
C LEU A 165 26.60 12.25 1.82
N THR A 166 27.79 12.00 1.26
CA THR A 166 28.89 12.97 1.25
C THR A 166 28.49 14.22 0.47
N ALA A 167 27.91 14.09 -0.70
CA ALA A 167 27.42 15.22 -1.51
C ALA A 167 26.37 16.03 -0.74
N TRP A 168 25.39 15.37 -0.14
CA TRP A 168 24.37 16.04 0.67
C TRP A 168 24.93 16.70 1.93
N SER A 169 26.03 16.17 2.48
CA SER A 169 26.72 16.84 3.59
C SER A 169 27.43 18.13 3.17
N TYR A 170 27.96 18.20 1.94
CA TYR A 170 28.46 19.46 1.38
C TYR A 170 27.31 20.42 1.07
N ALA A 171 26.23 19.95 0.48
CA ALA A 171 25.05 20.75 0.19
C ALA A 171 24.42 21.34 1.47
N GLY A 172 24.30 20.54 2.54
CA GLY A 172 23.82 21.01 3.85
C GLY A 172 24.74 22.05 4.51
N GLN A 173 26.03 22.05 4.17
CA GLN A 173 26.99 23.07 4.60
C GLN A 173 26.93 24.34 3.72
N GLY A 174 26.20 24.31 2.59
CA GLY A 174 26.15 25.40 1.61
C GLY A 174 27.27 25.38 0.57
N ASP A 175 28.04 24.31 0.45
CA ASP A 175 29.11 24.15 -0.55
C ASP A 175 28.61 23.33 -1.76
N GLU A 176 27.77 23.96 -2.56
CA GLU A 176 27.19 23.38 -3.77
C GLU A 176 28.25 22.82 -4.71
N LYS A 177 29.33 23.59 -4.95
CA LYS A 177 30.36 23.18 -5.90
C LYS A 177 30.99 21.84 -5.51
N LYS A 178 31.29 21.63 -4.23
CA LYS A 178 31.82 20.34 -3.76
C LYS A 178 30.74 19.26 -3.73
N ALA A 179 29.50 19.62 -3.47
CA ALA A 179 28.39 18.68 -3.52
C ALA A 179 28.22 18.10 -4.94
N LEU A 180 28.16 18.96 -5.95
CA LEU A 180 28.05 18.53 -7.36
C LEU A 180 29.30 17.77 -7.81
N ALA A 181 30.50 18.21 -7.42
CA ALA A 181 31.74 17.48 -7.73
C ALA A 181 31.77 16.06 -7.14
N ALA A 182 31.22 15.87 -5.92
CA ALA A 182 31.11 14.56 -5.30
C ALA A 182 30.13 13.64 -6.06
N ILE A 183 29.01 14.19 -6.52
CA ILE A 183 28.03 13.46 -7.34
C ILE A 183 28.60 13.10 -8.71
N ASP A 184 29.25 14.05 -9.39
CA ASP A 184 29.84 13.83 -10.73
C ASP A 184 31.02 12.86 -10.70
N GLY A 185 31.55 12.57 -9.51
CA GLY A 185 32.51 11.49 -9.28
C GLY A 185 31.92 10.08 -9.44
N LEU A 186 30.61 9.91 -9.36
CA LEU A 186 29.90 8.65 -9.57
C LEU A 186 29.80 8.36 -11.08
N LYS A 187 30.65 7.49 -11.58
CA LYS A 187 30.76 7.20 -13.03
C LYS A 187 29.96 5.98 -13.48
N ASP A 188 29.37 5.24 -12.57
CA ASP A 188 28.55 4.09 -12.91
C ASP A 188 27.29 4.56 -13.64
N THR A 189 27.13 4.07 -14.88
CA THR A 189 26.01 4.43 -15.77
C THR A 189 24.67 3.85 -15.31
N GLY A 190 24.67 2.77 -14.55
CA GLY A 190 23.46 2.17 -13.98
C GLY A 190 22.73 3.09 -12.98
N PHE A 191 23.44 4.10 -12.45
CA PHE A 191 22.87 5.08 -11.52
C PHE A 191 22.75 6.49 -12.12
N ALA A 192 22.85 6.64 -13.44
CA ALA A 192 22.88 7.96 -14.08
C ALA A 192 21.64 8.80 -13.73
N VAL A 193 20.44 8.23 -13.83
CA VAL A 193 19.19 8.94 -13.49
C VAL A 193 19.19 9.35 -12.02
N PHE A 194 19.57 8.46 -11.11
CA PHE A 194 19.59 8.74 -9.67
C PHE A 194 20.63 9.80 -9.31
N ARG A 195 21.80 9.77 -9.96
CA ARG A 195 22.85 10.78 -9.86
C ARG A 195 22.36 12.16 -10.30
N ASP A 196 21.78 12.25 -11.52
CA ASP A 196 21.34 13.54 -12.07
C ASP A 196 20.11 14.08 -11.33
N TYR A 197 19.25 13.20 -10.82
CA TYR A 197 18.15 13.57 -9.94
C TYR A 197 18.64 14.24 -8.65
N HIS A 198 19.60 13.65 -7.93
CA HIS A 198 20.15 14.25 -6.72
C HIS A 198 20.97 15.52 -7.00
N ALA A 199 21.68 15.57 -8.13
CA ALA A 199 22.36 16.79 -8.57
C ALA A 199 21.38 17.93 -8.82
N ALA A 200 20.22 17.62 -9.45
CA ALA A 200 19.16 18.61 -9.68
C ALA A 200 18.58 19.14 -8.37
N LEU A 201 18.29 18.26 -7.40
CA LEU A 201 17.78 18.66 -6.08
C LEU A 201 18.78 19.54 -5.30
N ILE A 202 20.09 19.25 -5.39
CA ILE A 202 21.13 20.06 -4.76
C ILE A 202 21.20 21.44 -5.40
N ALA A 203 21.20 21.52 -6.73
CA ALA A 203 21.22 22.79 -7.46
C ALA A 203 19.94 23.61 -7.21
N ASP A 204 18.77 22.96 -7.13
CA ASP A 204 17.50 23.62 -6.79
C ASP A 204 17.53 24.19 -5.35
N MET A 205 18.03 23.42 -4.38
CA MET A 205 18.20 23.87 -3.00
C MET A 205 19.18 25.03 -2.89
N ALA A 206 20.24 25.04 -3.71
CA ALA A 206 21.23 26.11 -3.78
C ALA A 206 20.75 27.32 -4.60
N ASN A 207 19.59 27.25 -5.26
CA ASN A 207 19.03 28.22 -6.17
C ASN A 207 19.91 28.48 -7.42
N ASP A 208 20.68 27.48 -7.87
CA ASP A 208 21.34 27.45 -9.18
C ASP A 208 20.39 26.94 -10.25
N LEU A 209 19.54 27.85 -10.76
CA LEU A 209 18.49 27.53 -11.73
C LEU A 209 19.03 26.93 -13.04
N PRO A 210 20.13 27.42 -13.63
CA PRO A 210 20.69 26.82 -14.85
C PRO A 210 21.12 25.36 -14.68
N GLU A 211 21.85 25.03 -13.61
CA GLU A 211 22.28 23.64 -13.35
C GLU A 211 21.11 22.75 -12.94
N ALA A 212 20.19 23.24 -12.08
CA ALA A 212 18.99 22.51 -11.71
C ALA A 212 18.15 22.15 -12.96
N THR A 213 17.87 23.13 -13.83
CA THR A 213 17.12 22.92 -15.08
C THR A 213 17.78 21.87 -15.97
N LYS A 214 19.11 21.98 -16.15
CA LYS A 214 19.86 21.03 -16.97
C LYS A 214 19.76 19.61 -16.42
N ARG A 215 20.01 19.43 -15.12
CA ARG A 215 20.01 18.11 -14.46
C ARG A 215 18.61 17.49 -14.42
N PHE A 216 17.58 18.25 -14.07
CA PHE A 216 16.21 17.75 -14.10
C PHE A 216 15.79 17.30 -15.50
N LYS A 217 16.06 18.10 -16.54
CA LYS A 217 15.74 17.72 -17.93
C LYS A 217 16.49 16.48 -18.38
N THR A 218 17.76 16.33 -17.98
CA THR A 218 18.55 15.15 -18.29
C THR A 218 17.94 13.90 -17.64
N ALA A 219 17.70 13.93 -16.33
CA ALA A 219 17.13 12.80 -15.61
C ALA A 219 15.71 12.46 -16.10
N TYR A 220 14.85 13.46 -16.33
CA TYR A 220 13.48 13.24 -16.81
C TYR A 220 13.42 12.73 -18.26
N ALA A 221 14.41 13.07 -19.11
CA ALA A 221 14.49 12.53 -20.46
C ALA A 221 14.84 11.04 -20.48
N GLU A 222 15.65 10.59 -19.52
CA GLU A 222 16.06 9.18 -19.37
C GLU A 222 14.92 8.31 -18.80
N ASP A 223 14.21 8.79 -17.75
CA ASP A 223 13.12 8.02 -17.15
C ASP A 223 11.99 8.92 -16.65
N LYS A 224 10.81 8.77 -17.25
CA LYS A 224 9.58 9.50 -16.92
C LYS A 224 8.64 8.74 -15.98
N THR A 225 9.05 7.55 -15.54
CA THR A 225 8.22 6.65 -14.74
C THR A 225 8.59 6.65 -13.26
N ILE A 226 9.66 7.35 -12.89
CA ILE A 226 10.08 7.46 -11.49
C ILE A 226 9.26 8.56 -10.80
N LEU A 227 8.35 8.15 -9.92
CA LEU A 227 7.45 9.04 -9.16
C LEU A 227 8.18 10.26 -8.57
N ARG A 228 9.27 10.03 -7.82
CA ARG A 228 9.97 11.12 -7.11
C ARG A 228 10.67 12.10 -8.03
N LEU A 229 11.17 11.61 -9.16
CA LEU A 229 11.75 12.47 -10.19
C LEU A 229 10.66 13.34 -10.84
N VAL A 230 9.52 12.76 -11.17
CA VAL A 230 8.40 13.49 -11.80
C VAL A 230 7.80 14.52 -10.85
N ASP A 231 7.58 14.16 -9.58
CA ASP A 231 7.14 15.06 -8.51
C ASP A 231 8.11 16.25 -8.36
N ALA A 232 9.41 15.97 -8.21
CA ALA A 232 10.43 17.03 -8.07
C ALA A 232 10.53 17.93 -9.30
N TYR A 233 10.52 17.35 -10.50
CA TYR A 233 10.58 18.08 -11.76
C TYR A 233 9.34 18.95 -11.96
N GLY A 234 8.15 18.39 -11.73
CA GLY A 234 6.89 19.14 -11.81
C GLY A 234 6.85 20.33 -10.84
N ARG A 235 7.27 20.12 -9.59
CA ARG A 235 7.38 21.18 -8.57
C ARG A 235 8.39 22.25 -8.98
N PHE A 236 9.54 21.84 -9.52
CA PHE A 236 10.58 22.76 -9.97
C PHE A 236 10.08 23.63 -11.12
N GLU A 237 9.54 23.05 -12.19
CA GLU A 237 9.06 23.78 -13.36
C GLU A 237 7.87 24.71 -12.99
N ALA A 238 6.94 24.27 -12.15
CA ALA A 238 5.82 25.09 -11.68
C ALA A 238 6.28 26.33 -10.88
N ARG A 239 7.28 26.17 -10.00
CA ARG A 239 7.83 27.29 -9.20
C ARG A 239 8.59 28.32 -10.03
N HIS A 240 9.19 27.87 -11.13
CA HIS A 240 10.02 28.73 -11.98
C HIS A 240 9.30 29.22 -13.24
N GLY A 241 7.96 29.18 -13.25
CA GLY A 241 7.12 29.82 -14.27
C GLY A 241 6.81 28.97 -15.49
N ALA A 242 7.32 27.75 -15.58
CA ALA A 242 7.04 26.82 -16.67
C ALA A 242 5.83 25.90 -16.34
N LYS A 243 4.71 26.52 -15.94
CA LYS A 243 3.48 25.84 -15.50
C LYS A 243 3.00 24.78 -16.49
N ASP A 244 3.03 25.07 -17.79
CA ASP A 244 2.56 24.14 -18.82
C ASP A 244 3.47 22.90 -18.92
N GLU A 245 4.77 23.04 -18.69
CA GLU A 245 5.70 21.91 -18.63
C GLU A 245 5.45 21.04 -17.40
N ALA A 246 5.26 21.67 -16.24
CA ALA A 246 4.90 20.97 -15.02
C ALA A 246 3.63 20.13 -15.19
N LEU A 247 2.56 20.74 -15.72
CA LEU A 247 1.30 20.04 -15.97
C LEU A 247 1.48 18.90 -16.98
N ARG A 248 2.26 19.10 -18.06
CA ARG A 248 2.53 18.02 -19.02
C ARG A 248 3.26 16.84 -18.37
N ALA A 249 4.28 17.10 -17.55
CA ALA A 249 5.04 16.06 -16.89
C ALA A 249 4.19 15.25 -15.89
N LEU A 250 3.39 15.94 -15.08
CA LEU A 250 2.52 15.33 -14.08
C LEU A 250 1.38 14.55 -14.74
N HIS A 251 0.74 15.08 -15.79
CA HIS A 251 -0.31 14.35 -16.54
C HIS A 251 0.25 13.13 -17.25
N ALA A 252 1.44 13.21 -17.86
CA ALA A 252 2.07 12.06 -18.51
C ALA A 252 2.39 10.93 -17.51
N PHE A 253 2.69 11.27 -16.25
CA PHE A 253 2.82 10.25 -15.19
C PHE A 253 1.48 9.64 -14.81
N GLY A 254 0.38 10.40 -14.86
CA GLY A 254 -0.97 9.89 -14.65
C GLY A 254 -1.38 8.80 -15.64
N ASP A 255 -0.78 8.76 -16.86
CA ASP A 255 -0.96 7.66 -17.82
C ASP A 255 -0.20 6.40 -17.38
N VAL A 256 0.87 6.54 -16.60
CA VAL A 256 1.67 5.42 -16.04
C VAL A 256 1.03 4.88 -14.77
N LEU A 257 0.67 5.78 -13.85
CA LEU A 257 0.04 5.47 -12.57
C LEU A 257 -1.11 6.44 -12.31
N PRO A 258 -2.34 6.09 -12.73
CA PRO A 258 -3.53 6.92 -12.54
C PRO A 258 -3.82 7.17 -11.05
N HIS A 259 -4.28 8.39 -10.76
CA HIS A 259 -4.79 8.78 -9.44
C HIS A 259 -3.78 8.63 -8.28
N HIS A 260 -2.48 8.84 -8.56
CA HIS A 260 -1.50 8.85 -7.47
C HIS A 260 -1.66 10.10 -6.60
N PRO A 261 -1.92 9.97 -5.27
CA PRO A 261 -2.32 11.09 -4.41
C PRO A 261 -1.34 12.28 -4.40
N LEU A 262 -0.03 12.04 -4.49
CA LEU A 262 0.97 13.12 -4.56
C LEU A 262 0.87 13.91 -5.87
N ILE A 263 0.68 13.20 -6.99
CA ILE A 263 0.60 13.82 -8.32
C ILE A 263 -0.73 14.57 -8.47
N ASP A 264 -1.83 13.98 -8.01
CA ASP A 264 -3.15 14.63 -8.05
C ASP A 264 -3.19 15.88 -7.17
N ALA A 265 -2.54 15.85 -6.00
CA ALA A 265 -2.41 17.02 -5.13
C ALA A 265 -1.60 18.14 -5.80
N ASP A 266 -0.48 17.81 -6.44
CA ASP A 266 0.34 18.79 -7.15
C ASP A 266 -0.39 19.40 -8.35
N LEU A 267 -1.10 18.56 -9.13
CA LEU A 267 -1.95 19.03 -10.23
C LEU A 267 -3.03 19.99 -9.74
N ALA A 268 -3.74 19.63 -8.66
CA ALA A 268 -4.78 20.46 -8.06
C ALA A 268 -4.22 21.79 -7.55
N ASP A 269 -3.08 21.78 -6.89
CA ASP A 269 -2.41 22.99 -6.37
C ASP A 269 -1.94 23.90 -7.50
N ILE A 270 -1.32 23.36 -8.56
CA ILE A 270 -0.90 24.13 -9.74
C ILE A 270 -2.10 24.73 -10.45
N GLN A 271 -3.18 23.96 -10.68
CA GLN A 271 -4.40 24.44 -11.33
C GLN A 271 -5.11 25.50 -10.49
N GLY A 272 -5.12 25.32 -9.16
CA GLY A 272 -5.64 26.29 -8.19
C GLY A 272 -4.78 27.55 -8.02
N GLY A 273 -3.64 27.65 -8.71
CA GLY A 273 -2.74 28.80 -8.63
C GLY A 273 -1.91 28.87 -7.35
N LYS A 274 -1.83 27.78 -6.59
CA LYS A 274 -0.96 27.71 -5.41
C LYS A 274 0.50 27.50 -5.82
N SER A 275 1.42 28.04 -5.03
CA SER A 275 2.85 27.82 -5.20
C SER A 275 3.26 26.52 -4.49
N LEU A 276 3.83 25.59 -5.25
CA LEU A 276 4.40 24.38 -4.67
C LEU A 276 5.69 24.69 -3.91
N GLN A 277 5.98 23.89 -2.89
CA GLN A 277 7.26 23.95 -2.19
C GLN A 277 8.30 23.06 -2.90
N PRO A 278 9.60 23.38 -2.83
CA PRO A 278 10.63 22.48 -3.32
C PRO A 278 10.54 21.15 -2.57
N LEU A 279 10.89 20.06 -3.26
CA LEU A 279 10.85 18.73 -2.69
C LEU A 279 11.80 18.56 -1.51
N VAL A 280 12.96 19.21 -1.60
CA VAL A 280 14.03 19.18 -0.60
C VAL A 280 14.44 20.62 -0.27
N ARG A 281 14.51 20.94 1.02
CA ARG A 281 14.85 22.28 1.53
C ARG A 281 16.10 22.30 2.38
N THR A 282 16.55 21.12 2.84
CA THR A 282 17.68 20.98 3.75
C THR A 282 18.57 19.81 3.34
N GLY A 283 19.83 19.84 3.76
CA GLY A 283 20.75 18.70 3.55
C GLY A 283 20.27 17.40 4.22
N GLN A 284 19.55 17.51 5.34
CA GLN A 284 18.96 16.35 6.01
C GLN A 284 17.82 15.75 5.17
N GLU A 285 16.92 16.58 4.63
CA GLU A 285 15.84 16.10 3.75
C GLU A 285 16.41 15.44 2.48
N GLY A 286 17.49 16.00 1.90
CA GLY A 286 18.13 15.43 0.73
C GLY A 286 18.83 14.08 1.01
N ALA A 287 19.52 13.98 2.15
CA ALA A 287 20.07 12.69 2.59
C ALA A 287 18.97 11.68 2.88
N ALA A 288 17.84 12.09 3.46
CA ALA A 288 16.68 11.24 3.67
C ALA A 288 16.09 10.73 2.34
N GLU A 289 16.11 11.56 1.28
CA GLU A 289 15.67 11.20 -0.07
C GLU A 289 16.57 10.12 -0.69
N VAL A 290 17.90 10.20 -0.50
CA VAL A 290 18.83 9.13 -0.91
C VAL A 290 18.45 7.80 -0.23
N LEU A 291 18.29 7.84 1.09
CA LEU A 291 17.98 6.65 1.88
C LEU A 291 16.60 6.08 1.55
N TYR A 292 15.61 6.95 1.29
CA TYR A 292 14.30 6.53 0.80
C TYR A 292 14.41 5.80 -0.55
N GLY A 293 15.11 6.39 -1.52
CA GLY A 293 15.26 5.80 -2.85
C GLY A 293 15.92 4.42 -2.81
N LEU A 294 16.98 4.26 -2.00
CA LEU A 294 17.65 2.97 -1.81
C LEU A 294 16.76 1.95 -1.08
N GLY A 295 16.04 2.37 -0.05
CA GLY A 295 15.10 1.53 0.68
C GLY A 295 13.94 1.06 -0.19
N ALA A 296 13.36 1.94 -0.96
CA ALA A 296 12.29 1.61 -1.90
C ALA A 296 12.75 0.65 -3.01
N ALA A 297 13.99 0.79 -3.50
CA ALA A 297 14.58 -0.13 -4.48
C ALA A 297 14.83 -1.52 -3.87
N GLY A 298 15.46 -1.60 -2.69
CA GLY A 298 15.74 -2.85 -1.98
C GLY A 298 14.47 -3.64 -1.67
N GLY A 299 13.42 -2.97 -1.22
CA GLY A 299 12.13 -3.61 -0.94
C GLY A 299 11.47 -4.24 -2.17
N ARG A 300 11.73 -3.72 -3.38
CA ARG A 300 11.26 -4.33 -4.63
C ARG A 300 12.10 -5.52 -5.07
N GLN A 301 13.38 -5.55 -4.70
CA GLN A 301 14.30 -6.64 -5.05
C GLN A 301 14.26 -7.81 -4.06
N GLY A 302 13.42 -7.73 -3.01
CA GLY A 302 13.27 -8.77 -2.00
C GLY A 302 14.33 -8.74 -0.89
N ASP A 303 15.08 -7.64 -0.75
CA ASP A 303 15.94 -7.40 0.42
C ASP A 303 15.23 -6.48 1.43
N GLU A 304 14.21 -7.05 2.08
CA GLU A 304 13.37 -6.32 3.03
C GLU A 304 14.17 -5.78 4.21
N LEU A 305 15.18 -6.51 4.67
CA LEU A 305 15.97 -6.09 5.84
C LEU A 305 16.79 -4.82 5.53
N ALA A 306 17.49 -4.81 4.42
CA ALA A 306 18.22 -3.61 3.98
C ALA A 306 17.26 -2.45 3.70
N ALA A 307 16.13 -2.74 3.05
CA ALA A 307 15.09 -1.74 2.79
C ALA A 307 14.58 -1.09 4.08
N MET A 308 14.25 -1.90 5.09
CA MET A 308 13.80 -1.39 6.40
C MET A 308 14.87 -0.53 7.07
N ILE A 309 16.14 -0.92 7.04
CA ILE A 309 17.24 -0.12 7.61
C ILE A 309 17.32 1.24 6.91
N TYR A 310 17.34 1.28 5.58
CA TYR A 310 17.40 2.53 4.83
C TYR A 310 16.18 3.43 5.07
N LEU A 311 14.97 2.86 5.09
CA LEU A 311 13.75 3.61 5.38
C LEU A 311 13.72 4.15 6.81
N ARG A 312 14.19 3.37 7.80
CA ARG A 312 14.32 3.83 9.20
C ARG A 312 15.32 4.98 9.34
N LEU A 313 16.44 4.90 8.63
CA LEU A 313 17.43 5.99 8.60
C LEU A 313 16.90 7.22 7.85
N SER A 314 16.14 7.03 6.77
CA SER A 314 15.42 8.13 6.09
C SER A 314 14.47 8.84 7.05
N LEU A 315 13.64 8.07 7.76
CA LEU A 315 12.69 8.61 8.75
C LEU A 315 13.37 9.23 9.98
N TYR A 316 14.56 8.77 10.33
CA TYR A 316 15.36 9.42 11.39
C TYR A 316 15.78 10.83 10.98
N LEU A 317 16.21 11.04 9.74
CA LEU A 317 16.55 12.38 9.21
C LEU A 317 15.31 13.23 8.96
N ALA A 318 14.30 12.69 8.31
CA ALA A 318 13.06 13.35 7.90
C ALA A 318 11.82 12.60 8.42
N PRO A 319 11.40 12.78 9.68
CA PRO A 319 10.30 12.01 10.29
C PRO A 319 8.94 12.20 9.60
N GLN A 320 8.78 13.29 8.84
CA GLN A 320 7.55 13.63 8.12
C GLN A 320 7.54 13.10 6.67
N ASN A 321 8.50 12.28 6.26
CA ASN A 321 8.52 11.69 4.92
C ASN A 321 7.44 10.61 4.81
N SER A 322 6.26 11.01 4.32
CA SER A 322 5.07 10.15 4.21
C SER A 322 5.30 8.96 3.28
N LEU A 323 6.06 9.12 2.18
CA LEU A 323 6.39 8.01 1.29
C LEU A 323 7.25 6.96 1.99
N ALA A 324 8.24 7.38 2.78
CA ALA A 324 9.04 6.43 3.55
C ALA A 324 8.21 5.71 4.62
N GLN A 325 7.22 6.40 5.23
CA GLN A 325 6.29 5.77 6.17
C GLN A 325 5.41 4.73 5.47
N VAL A 326 4.74 5.10 4.37
CA VAL A 326 3.89 4.17 3.61
C VAL A 326 4.71 2.98 3.09
N THR A 327 5.86 3.23 2.45
CA THR A 327 6.72 2.14 1.94
C THR A 327 7.17 1.18 3.05
N LEU A 328 7.51 1.69 4.23
CA LEU A 328 7.88 0.85 5.37
C LEU A 328 6.70 0.04 5.90
N ALA A 329 5.51 0.64 5.96
CA ALA A 329 4.29 -0.04 6.38
C ALA A 329 3.90 -1.15 5.38
N ASP A 330 4.02 -0.90 4.07
CA ASP A 330 3.80 -1.90 3.02
C ASP A 330 4.76 -3.09 3.15
N ILE A 331 6.02 -2.85 3.52
CA ILE A 331 6.97 -3.94 3.80
C ILE A 331 6.47 -4.78 4.98
N TYR A 332 6.04 -4.16 6.08
CA TYR A 332 5.48 -4.88 7.21
C TYR A 332 4.23 -5.70 6.82
N GLY A 333 3.34 -5.14 6.00
CA GLY A 333 2.16 -5.86 5.48
C GLY A 333 2.56 -7.11 4.68
N ARG A 334 3.53 -7.00 3.75
CA ARG A 334 4.05 -8.17 3.01
C ARG A 334 4.67 -9.23 3.92
N LEU A 335 5.31 -8.83 5.00
CA LEU A 335 5.87 -9.71 6.02
C LEU A 335 4.80 -10.25 7.00
N LYS A 336 3.51 -9.91 6.81
CA LYS A 336 2.38 -10.26 7.68
C LYS A 336 2.54 -9.72 9.12
N GLN A 337 3.30 -8.67 9.28
CA GLN A 337 3.48 -7.94 10.56
C GLN A 337 2.48 -6.78 10.62
N ASN A 338 1.23 -7.15 10.66
CA ASN A 338 0.09 -6.26 10.44
C ASN A 338 -0.01 -5.14 11.47
N GLU A 339 0.26 -5.42 12.75
CA GLU A 339 0.25 -4.41 13.81
C GLU A 339 1.34 -3.35 13.59
N GLN A 340 2.54 -3.77 13.16
CA GLN A 340 3.63 -2.85 12.84
C GLN A 340 3.29 -2.01 11.62
N ALA A 341 2.64 -2.60 10.59
CA ALA A 341 2.15 -1.86 9.43
C ALA A 341 1.19 -0.74 9.86
N ILE A 342 0.16 -1.08 10.63
CA ILE A 342 -0.82 -0.11 11.16
C ILE A 342 -0.13 0.98 12.01
N ALA A 343 0.81 0.59 12.88
CA ALA A 343 1.54 1.53 13.71
C ALA A 343 2.37 2.54 12.89
N VAL A 344 2.82 2.17 11.69
CA VAL A 344 3.56 3.06 10.79
C VAL A 344 2.62 3.88 9.93
N TYR A 345 1.53 3.31 9.36
CA TYR A 345 0.50 4.07 8.65
C TYR A 345 -0.08 5.20 9.51
N ASN A 346 -0.34 4.94 10.78
CA ASN A 346 -0.85 5.94 11.72
C ASN A 346 0.11 7.11 11.99
N LYS A 347 1.40 7.01 11.60
CA LYS A 347 2.37 8.11 11.70
C LYS A 347 2.36 9.04 10.48
N VAL A 348 1.68 8.66 9.40
CA VAL A 348 1.55 9.54 8.22
C VAL A 348 0.80 10.80 8.65
N PRO A 349 1.35 12.01 8.41
CA PRO A 349 0.72 13.26 8.84
C PRO A 349 -0.66 13.45 8.19
N ASP A 350 -1.60 14.02 8.95
CA ASP A 350 -2.97 14.29 8.45
C ASP A 350 -2.97 15.28 7.25
N ALA A 351 -2.00 16.18 7.18
CA ALA A 351 -1.85 17.11 6.06
C ALA A 351 -1.19 16.49 4.82
N SER A 352 -0.76 15.22 4.88
CA SER A 352 -0.12 14.55 3.75
C SER A 352 -1.16 14.10 2.73
N PRO A 353 -0.93 14.28 1.41
CA PRO A 353 -1.77 13.67 0.39
C PRO A 353 -1.87 12.13 0.48
N LEU A 354 -0.93 11.48 1.17
CA LEU A 354 -0.94 10.03 1.39
C LEU A 354 -1.73 9.61 2.64
N ARG A 355 -2.36 10.55 3.36
CA ARG A 355 -3.08 10.22 4.61
C ARG A 355 -4.27 9.31 4.35
N ASP A 356 -5.11 9.67 3.38
CA ASP A 356 -6.30 8.89 3.04
C ASP A 356 -5.90 7.47 2.58
N ASN A 357 -4.86 7.35 1.76
CA ASN A 357 -4.31 6.04 1.38
C ASN A 357 -3.84 5.22 2.60
N ALA A 358 -3.11 5.83 3.54
CA ALA A 358 -2.67 5.14 4.75
C ALA A 358 -3.84 4.69 5.65
N ASP A 359 -4.93 5.46 5.67
CA ASP A 359 -6.16 5.11 6.39
C ASP A 359 -6.87 3.92 5.74
N VAL A 360 -7.00 3.91 4.41
CA VAL A 360 -7.54 2.79 3.65
C VAL A 360 -6.73 1.51 3.90
N GLN A 361 -5.40 1.60 3.83
CA GLN A 361 -4.52 0.46 4.09
C GLN A 361 -4.62 -0.04 5.54
N THR A 362 -4.87 0.85 6.51
CA THR A 362 -5.15 0.47 7.90
C THR A 362 -6.44 -0.34 7.99
N GLY A 363 -7.51 0.11 7.33
CA GLY A 363 -8.79 -0.61 7.28
C GLY A 363 -8.65 -2.00 6.66
N LEU A 364 -7.98 -2.10 5.51
CA LEU A 364 -7.69 -3.38 4.85
C LEU A 364 -6.84 -4.31 5.72
N THR A 365 -5.84 -3.75 6.42
CA THR A 365 -4.97 -4.55 7.29
C THR A 365 -5.76 -5.12 8.48
N LEU A 366 -6.70 -4.37 9.06
CA LEU A 366 -7.60 -4.85 10.12
C LEU A 366 -8.45 -6.03 9.63
N ASP A 367 -8.98 -5.94 8.41
CA ASP A 367 -9.76 -7.02 7.81
C ASP A 367 -8.92 -8.29 7.58
N VAL A 368 -7.73 -8.16 7.00
CA VAL A 368 -6.76 -9.27 6.83
C VAL A 368 -6.37 -9.91 8.17
N MET A 369 -6.37 -9.16 9.27
CA MET A 369 -6.16 -9.70 10.63
C MET A 369 -7.35 -10.48 11.18
N GLY A 370 -8.45 -10.63 10.43
CA GLY A 370 -9.69 -11.25 10.90
C GLY A 370 -10.45 -10.36 11.90
N ARG A 371 -10.31 -9.04 11.79
CA ARG A 371 -10.97 -8.01 12.62
C ARG A 371 -11.89 -7.12 11.77
N PRO A 372 -12.84 -7.71 11.04
CA PRO A 372 -13.67 -6.96 10.09
C PRO A 372 -14.58 -5.93 10.77
N GLU A 373 -15.06 -6.17 12.00
CA GLU A 373 -15.86 -5.19 12.72
C GLU A 373 -15.05 -3.93 13.06
N ASP A 374 -13.78 -4.09 13.42
CA ASP A 374 -12.87 -2.97 13.67
C ASP A 374 -12.54 -2.25 12.36
N ALA A 375 -12.36 -2.97 11.26
CA ALA A 375 -12.16 -2.40 9.93
C ALA A 375 -13.36 -1.54 9.50
N VAL A 376 -14.59 -2.07 9.63
CA VAL A 376 -15.82 -1.34 9.30
C VAL A 376 -15.98 -0.10 10.18
N LYS A 377 -15.71 -0.22 11.48
CA LYS A 377 -15.76 0.93 12.41
C LYS A 377 -14.75 2.00 11.99
N TYR A 378 -13.49 1.61 11.77
CA TYR A 378 -12.41 2.51 11.39
C TYR A 378 -12.71 3.25 10.07
N LEU A 379 -13.14 2.51 9.04
CA LEU A 379 -13.49 3.08 7.73
C LEU A 379 -14.72 3.99 7.80
N ASN A 380 -15.72 3.67 8.63
CA ASN A 380 -16.85 4.56 8.87
C ASN A 380 -16.42 5.90 9.50
N ASP A 381 -15.46 5.90 10.42
CA ASP A 381 -14.92 7.12 11.03
C ASP A 381 -14.19 7.98 9.98
N ILE A 382 -13.44 7.35 9.05
CA ILE A 382 -12.81 8.05 7.91
C ILE A 382 -13.88 8.65 6.98
N VAL A 383 -14.86 7.86 6.56
CA VAL A 383 -15.95 8.33 5.68
C VAL A 383 -16.78 9.43 6.33
N ALA A 384 -16.93 9.44 7.65
CA ALA A 384 -17.63 10.52 8.37
C ALA A 384 -16.88 11.86 8.26
N THR A 385 -15.55 11.84 8.24
CA THR A 385 -14.70 13.04 8.10
C THR A 385 -14.43 13.40 6.65
N HIS A 386 -14.31 12.39 5.77
CA HIS A 386 -14.04 12.52 4.32
C HIS A 386 -15.13 11.84 3.49
N PRO A 387 -16.37 12.39 3.44
CA PRO A 387 -17.55 11.72 2.87
C PRO A 387 -17.51 11.52 1.35
N LYS A 388 -16.49 12.03 0.67
CA LYS A 388 -16.26 11.87 -0.76
C LYS A 388 -14.98 11.09 -1.08
N ASP A 389 -14.35 10.50 -0.10
CA ASP A 389 -13.20 9.62 -0.30
C ASP A 389 -13.69 8.33 -0.95
N VAL A 390 -13.43 8.20 -2.26
CA VAL A 390 -13.89 7.07 -3.08
C VAL A 390 -13.20 5.78 -2.63
N ASP A 391 -11.93 5.84 -2.27
CA ASP A 391 -11.15 4.67 -1.89
C ASP A 391 -11.60 4.12 -0.52
N ALA A 392 -11.83 5.00 0.45
CA ALA A 392 -12.37 4.61 1.76
C ALA A 392 -13.79 4.03 1.64
N LEU A 393 -14.66 4.66 0.82
CA LEU A 393 -16.01 4.17 0.56
C LEU A 393 -16.01 2.81 -0.16
N THR A 394 -15.11 2.63 -1.13
CA THR A 394 -14.95 1.37 -1.87
C THR A 394 -14.48 0.26 -0.93
N THR A 395 -13.47 0.55 -0.13
CA THR A 395 -12.92 -0.40 0.84
C THR A 395 -13.95 -0.79 1.90
N LEU A 396 -14.71 0.18 2.43
CA LEU A 396 -15.81 -0.08 3.35
C LEU A 396 -16.83 -1.02 2.71
N GLY A 397 -17.24 -0.75 1.46
CA GLY A 397 -18.16 -1.61 0.72
C GLY A 397 -17.61 -3.02 0.50
N ASN A 398 -16.31 -3.17 0.22
CA ASN A 398 -15.66 -4.47 0.06
C ASN A 398 -15.70 -5.28 1.36
N VAL A 399 -15.25 -4.69 2.49
CA VAL A 399 -15.29 -5.36 3.79
C VAL A 399 -16.72 -5.75 4.18
N GLN A 400 -17.69 -4.86 4.02
CA GLN A 400 -19.09 -5.15 4.32
C GLN A 400 -19.66 -6.26 3.43
N ARG A 401 -19.31 -6.30 2.13
CA ARG A 401 -19.71 -7.35 1.20
C ARG A 401 -19.15 -8.72 1.62
N GLU A 402 -17.89 -8.79 2.01
CA GLU A 402 -17.24 -10.02 2.51
C GLU A 402 -17.88 -10.50 3.79
N GLN A 403 -18.35 -9.59 4.65
CA GLN A 403 -19.15 -9.89 5.84
C GLN A 403 -20.62 -10.22 5.54
N LYS A 404 -21.00 -10.37 4.27
CA LYS A 404 -22.39 -10.62 3.83
C LYS A 404 -23.38 -9.50 4.24
N GLN A 405 -22.88 -8.29 4.56
CA GLN A 405 -23.67 -7.09 4.88
C GLN A 405 -24.02 -6.34 3.58
N TYR A 406 -24.75 -7.01 2.70
CA TYR A 406 -24.94 -6.55 1.31
C TYR A 406 -25.66 -5.20 1.19
N GLY A 407 -26.63 -4.94 2.05
CA GLY A 407 -27.34 -3.64 2.07
C GLY A 407 -26.44 -2.46 2.41
N ASP A 408 -25.55 -2.62 3.41
CA ASP A 408 -24.57 -1.60 3.78
C ASP A 408 -23.50 -1.43 2.70
N ALA A 409 -23.04 -2.54 2.11
CA ALA A 409 -22.11 -2.51 0.98
C ALA A 409 -22.65 -1.74 -0.22
N THR A 410 -23.94 -1.97 -0.61
CA THR A 410 -24.57 -1.22 -1.70
C THR A 410 -24.68 0.26 -1.39
N ALA A 411 -24.91 0.64 -0.12
CA ALA A 411 -24.94 2.04 0.28
C ALA A 411 -23.56 2.70 0.19
N ALA A 412 -22.49 1.99 0.60
CA ALA A 412 -21.12 2.48 0.51
C ALA A 412 -20.70 2.65 -0.96
N TYR A 413 -20.90 1.65 -1.82
CA TYR A 413 -20.59 1.75 -3.25
C TYR A 413 -21.41 2.84 -3.97
N THR A 414 -22.67 3.07 -3.57
CA THR A 414 -23.46 4.15 -4.13
C THR A 414 -22.86 5.51 -3.82
N LYS A 415 -22.44 5.74 -2.57
CA LYS A 415 -21.73 6.97 -2.20
C LYS A 415 -20.40 7.12 -2.96
N ALA A 416 -19.66 6.02 -3.16
CA ALA A 416 -18.43 6.04 -3.95
C ALA A 416 -18.69 6.46 -5.40
N LEU A 417 -19.72 5.88 -6.03
CA LEU A 417 -20.14 6.25 -7.40
C LEU A 417 -20.62 7.70 -7.50
N ASP A 418 -21.35 8.20 -6.51
CA ASP A 418 -21.80 9.60 -6.46
C ASP A 418 -20.63 10.58 -6.30
N ALA A 419 -19.55 10.16 -5.64
CA ALA A 419 -18.33 10.94 -5.44
C ALA A 419 -17.38 10.87 -6.64
N SER A 420 -17.45 9.82 -7.45
CA SER A 420 -16.60 9.59 -8.63
C SER A 420 -16.96 10.52 -9.80
N PRO A 421 -16.00 10.92 -10.64
CA PRO A 421 -16.27 11.64 -11.87
C PRO A 421 -17.19 10.84 -12.80
N LYS A 422 -18.23 11.49 -13.37
CA LYS A 422 -19.24 10.82 -14.22
C LYS A 422 -18.70 10.13 -15.49
N ALA A 423 -17.50 10.51 -15.95
CA ALA A 423 -16.86 9.94 -17.13
C ALA A 423 -15.73 8.96 -16.80
N ASP A 424 -15.57 8.63 -15.54
CA ASP A 424 -14.50 7.73 -15.11
C ASP A 424 -14.80 6.29 -15.55
N LYS A 425 -13.96 5.79 -16.46
CA LYS A 425 -14.08 4.40 -16.91
C LYS A 425 -13.73 3.40 -15.82
N SER A 426 -12.96 3.78 -14.81
CA SER A 426 -12.58 2.91 -13.69
C SER A 426 -13.78 2.58 -12.78
N ALA A 427 -14.85 3.40 -12.83
CA ALA A 427 -16.08 3.18 -12.09
C ALA A 427 -16.82 1.86 -12.45
N TRP A 428 -16.39 1.15 -13.52
CA TRP A 428 -16.93 -0.18 -13.83
C TRP A 428 -16.79 -1.16 -12.66
N SER A 429 -15.71 -1.06 -11.90
CA SER A 429 -15.46 -1.95 -10.76
C SER A 429 -16.43 -1.70 -9.60
N LEU A 430 -16.73 -0.45 -9.31
CA LEU A 430 -17.74 -0.08 -8.31
C LEU A 430 -19.14 -0.60 -8.68
N LEU A 431 -19.53 -0.45 -9.95
CA LEU A 431 -20.77 -1.00 -10.48
C LEU A 431 -20.79 -2.52 -10.40
N TYR A 432 -19.67 -3.17 -10.71
CA TYR A 432 -19.54 -4.63 -10.62
C TYR A 432 -19.74 -5.13 -9.19
N PHE A 433 -19.04 -4.56 -8.20
CA PHE A 433 -19.16 -5.00 -6.81
C PHE A 433 -20.51 -4.62 -6.19
N ARG A 434 -21.09 -3.47 -6.57
CA ARG A 434 -22.46 -3.12 -6.17
C ARG A 434 -23.47 -4.06 -6.79
N GLY A 435 -23.33 -4.40 -8.05
CA GLY A 435 -24.15 -5.38 -8.75
C GLY A 435 -24.12 -6.76 -8.07
N ILE A 436 -22.93 -7.25 -7.68
CA ILE A 436 -22.80 -8.47 -6.89
C ILE A 436 -23.56 -8.34 -5.57
N SER A 437 -23.41 -7.22 -4.86
CA SER A 437 -24.09 -7.01 -3.59
C SER A 437 -25.61 -6.98 -3.74
N TYR A 438 -26.15 -6.34 -4.80
CA TYR A 438 -27.57 -6.40 -5.13
C TYR A 438 -28.05 -7.82 -5.46
N GLU A 439 -27.26 -8.57 -6.23
CA GLU A 439 -27.60 -9.96 -6.57
C GLU A 439 -27.70 -10.82 -5.30
N ARG A 440 -26.72 -10.74 -4.42
CA ARG A 440 -26.71 -11.44 -3.14
C ARG A 440 -27.86 -11.03 -2.21
N ASP A 441 -28.27 -9.78 -2.27
CA ASP A 441 -29.44 -9.22 -1.57
C ASP A 441 -30.76 -9.50 -2.32
N LYS A 442 -30.75 -10.35 -3.35
CA LYS A 442 -31.90 -10.76 -4.14
C LYS A 442 -32.59 -9.62 -4.91
N GLN A 443 -31.89 -8.54 -5.19
CA GLN A 443 -32.35 -7.37 -5.93
C GLN A 443 -31.89 -7.42 -7.40
N TRP A 444 -32.18 -8.53 -8.09
CA TRP A 444 -31.68 -8.80 -9.45
C TRP A 444 -31.85 -7.64 -10.46
N PRO A 445 -33.01 -6.95 -10.56
CA PRO A 445 -33.13 -5.86 -11.54
C PRO A 445 -32.10 -4.74 -11.37
N LEU A 446 -31.67 -4.47 -10.13
CA LEU A 446 -30.63 -3.48 -9.84
C LEU A 446 -29.24 -4.03 -10.17
N ALA A 447 -29.01 -5.29 -9.85
CA ALA A 447 -27.76 -5.98 -10.18
C ALA A 447 -27.52 -6.00 -11.71
N GLU A 448 -28.51 -6.42 -12.47
CA GLU A 448 -28.45 -6.47 -13.94
C GLU A 448 -28.17 -5.09 -14.55
N ALA A 449 -28.84 -4.06 -14.07
CA ALA A 449 -28.61 -2.68 -14.52
C ALA A 449 -27.17 -2.21 -14.26
N ASP A 450 -26.61 -2.55 -13.09
CA ASP A 450 -25.23 -2.21 -12.73
C ASP A 450 -24.22 -2.97 -13.62
N PHE A 451 -24.41 -4.26 -13.86
CA PHE A 451 -23.53 -5.03 -14.76
C PHE A 451 -23.57 -4.52 -16.19
N GLN A 452 -24.77 -4.20 -16.71
CA GLN A 452 -24.91 -3.60 -18.05
C GLN A 452 -24.22 -2.24 -18.13
N GLN A 453 -24.35 -1.41 -17.10
CA GLN A 453 -23.66 -0.12 -17.03
C GLN A 453 -22.14 -0.29 -16.92
N ALA A 454 -21.66 -1.27 -16.15
CA ALA A 454 -20.24 -1.60 -16.09
C ALA A 454 -19.68 -2.00 -17.46
N LEU A 455 -20.42 -2.82 -18.24
CA LEU A 455 -20.04 -3.18 -19.61
C LEU A 455 -20.16 -2.00 -20.58
N ALA A 456 -21.03 -1.01 -20.34
CA ALA A 456 -21.06 0.21 -21.14
C ALA A 456 -19.78 1.05 -20.94
N LEU A 457 -19.21 1.07 -19.72
CA LEU A 457 -17.92 1.72 -19.43
C LEU A 457 -16.73 0.92 -19.94
N GLN A 458 -16.77 -0.40 -19.76
CA GLN A 458 -15.68 -1.34 -20.11
C GLN A 458 -16.26 -2.58 -20.83
N PRO A 459 -16.48 -2.50 -22.16
CA PRO A 459 -17.18 -3.56 -22.91
C PRO A 459 -16.49 -4.94 -22.89
N ASP A 460 -15.17 -4.98 -22.70
CA ASP A 460 -14.36 -6.19 -22.74
C ASP A 460 -13.86 -6.60 -21.34
N GLN A 461 -14.62 -6.24 -20.28
CA GLN A 461 -14.26 -6.63 -18.92
C GLN A 461 -14.66 -8.09 -18.65
N PRO A 462 -13.69 -9.03 -18.54
CA PRO A 462 -13.99 -10.46 -18.47
C PRO A 462 -14.81 -10.85 -17.26
N LEU A 463 -14.55 -10.22 -16.11
CA LEU A 463 -15.27 -10.53 -14.86
C LEU A 463 -16.75 -10.18 -14.95
N VAL A 464 -17.07 -9.02 -15.54
CA VAL A 464 -18.47 -8.56 -15.70
C VAL A 464 -19.19 -9.41 -16.76
N LEU A 465 -18.52 -9.71 -17.89
CA LEU A 465 -19.06 -10.61 -18.93
C LEU A 465 -19.37 -11.98 -18.35
N ASN A 466 -18.46 -12.52 -17.55
CA ASN A 466 -18.63 -13.82 -16.89
C ASN A 466 -19.80 -13.79 -15.91
N TYR A 467 -19.82 -12.82 -15.00
CA TYR A 467 -20.83 -12.78 -13.93
C TYR A 467 -22.25 -12.57 -14.50
N LEU A 468 -22.42 -11.62 -15.40
CA LEU A 468 -23.72 -11.35 -16.03
C LEU A 468 -24.18 -12.53 -16.89
N GLY A 469 -23.28 -13.08 -17.72
CA GLY A 469 -23.57 -14.24 -18.57
C GLY A 469 -23.97 -15.45 -17.75
N TYR A 470 -23.21 -15.79 -16.71
CA TYR A 470 -23.53 -16.87 -15.78
C TYR A 470 -24.90 -16.65 -15.10
N SER A 471 -25.14 -15.45 -14.57
CA SER A 471 -26.40 -15.14 -13.89
C SER A 471 -27.61 -15.25 -14.82
N TRP A 472 -27.46 -14.90 -16.08
CA TRP A 472 -28.52 -15.08 -17.08
C TRP A 472 -28.78 -16.56 -17.38
N VAL A 473 -27.73 -17.38 -17.51
CA VAL A 473 -27.88 -18.84 -17.68
C VAL A 473 -28.59 -19.47 -16.48
N ASP A 474 -28.17 -19.10 -15.27
CA ASP A 474 -28.79 -19.63 -14.05
C ASP A 474 -30.28 -19.28 -13.95
N ARG A 475 -30.66 -18.12 -14.40
CA ARG A 475 -32.06 -17.64 -14.44
C ARG A 475 -32.84 -18.09 -15.68
N GLY A 476 -32.20 -18.71 -16.65
CA GLY A 476 -32.81 -19.17 -17.89
C GLY A 476 -33.27 -18.03 -18.80
N ILE A 477 -32.60 -16.87 -18.74
CA ILE A 477 -32.94 -15.69 -19.55
C ILE A 477 -31.76 -15.30 -20.46
N HIS A 478 -32.03 -14.67 -21.59
CA HIS A 478 -31.02 -14.15 -22.52
C HIS A 478 -29.91 -15.14 -22.89
N LEU A 479 -30.26 -16.43 -23.06
CA LEU A 479 -29.29 -17.52 -23.18
C LEU A 479 -28.28 -17.33 -24.32
N ASP A 480 -28.74 -16.85 -25.49
CA ASP A 480 -27.83 -16.62 -26.64
C ASP A 480 -26.79 -15.54 -26.36
N GLU A 481 -27.21 -14.45 -25.72
CA GLU A 481 -26.32 -13.38 -25.29
C GLU A 481 -25.38 -13.82 -24.17
N ALA A 482 -25.92 -14.56 -23.20
CA ALA A 482 -25.16 -15.12 -22.09
C ALA A 482 -23.98 -15.98 -22.56
N PHE A 483 -24.24 -16.88 -23.53
CA PHE A 483 -23.19 -17.71 -24.13
C PHE A 483 -22.14 -16.90 -24.89
N LYS A 484 -22.55 -15.87 -25.63
CA LYS A 484 -21.59 -14.97 -26.29
C LYS A 484 -20.69 -14.27 -25.27
N MET A 485 -21.27 -13.83 -24.16
CA MET A 485 -20.51 -13.20 -23.07
C MET A 485 -19.53 -14.17 -22.41
N LEU A 486 -19.97 -15.38 -22.05
CA LEU A 486 -19.11 -16.39 -21.42
C LEU A 486 -17.97 -16.82 -22.35
N ARG A 487 -18.24 -17.10 -23.63
CA ARG A 487 -17.21 -17.43 -24.61
C ARG A 487 -16.23 -16.26 -24.79
N LYS A 488 -16.70 -15.01 -24.79
CA LYS A 488 -15.83 -13.84 -24.87
C LYS A 488 -14.98 -13.70 -23.61
N ALA A 489 -15.53 -13.93 -22.42
CA ALA A 489 -14.79 -13.92 -21.16
C ALA A 489 -13.66 -14.96 -21.16
N VAL A 490 -13.95 -16.21 -21.59
CA VAL A 490 -12.94 -17.27 -21.76
C VAL A 490 -11.88 -16.89 -22.80
N ALA A 491 -12.25 -16.26 -23.90
CA ALA A 491 -11.29 -15.82 -24.93
C ALA A 491 -10.34 -14.72 -24.39
N LEU A 492 -10.84 -13.85 -23.51
CA LEU A 492 -10.06 -12.76 -22.91
C LEU A 492 -9.18 -13.25 -21.73
N ARG A 493 -9.61 -14.28 -21.00
CA ARG A 493 -8.88 -14.89 -19.88
C ARG A 493 -8.91 -16.42 -19.96
N PRO A 494 -8.20 -17.02 -20.91
CA PRO A 494 -8.26 -18.47 -21.15
C PRO A 494 -7.62 -19.31 -20.04
N GLU A 495 -6.80 -18.70 -19.18
CA GLU A 495 -6.11 -19.34 -18.04
C GLU A 495 -6.88 -19.16 -16.72
N ASP A 496 -8.03 -18.51 -16.73
CA ASP A 496 -8.86 -18.34 -15.54
C ASP A 496 -9.84 -19.52 -15.39
N GLY A 497 -9.51 -20.43 -14.49
CA GLY A 497 -10.31 -21.66 -14.27
C GLY A 497 -11.74 -21.38 -13.85
N PHE A 498 -12.02 -20.29 -13.13
CA PHE A 498 -13.39 -19.90 -12.73
C PHE A 498 -14.22 -19.43 -13.92
N ILE A 499 -13.62 -18.68 -14.83
CA ILE A 499 -14.29 -18.22 -16.05
C ILE A 499 -14.55 -19.42 -16.99
N VAL A 500 -13.61 -20.36 -17.09
CA VAL A 500 -13.79 -21.58 -17.88
C VAL A 500 -14.86 -22.49 -17.28
N ASP A 501 -14.88 -22.64 -15.94
CA ASP A 501 -15.94 -23.37 -15.22
C ASP A 501 -17.33 -22.80 -15.51
N SER A 502 -17.47 -21.48 -15.48
CA SER A 502 -18.75 -20.82 -15.77
C SER A 502 -19.30 -21.15 -17.16
N LEU A 503 -18.42 -21.27 -18.16
CA LEU A 503 -18.83 -21.71 -19.51
C LEU A 503 -19.25 -23.19 -19.50
N GLY A 504 -18.45 -24.06 -18.89
CA GLY A 504 -18.76 -25.49 -18.78
C GLY A 504 -20.06 -25.74 -18.01
N TRP A 505 -20.30 -25.00 -16.93
CA TRP A 505 -21.55 -25.07 -16.19
C TRP A 505 -22.74 -24.56 -17.01
N ALA A 506 -22.55 -23.52 -17.82
CA ALA A 506 -23.58 -23.05 -18.73
C ALA A 506 -23.96 -24.12 -19.76
N ASP A 507 -22.99 -24.83 -20.36
CA ASP A 507 -23.24 -25.97 -21.26
C ASP A 507 -23.99 -27.09 -20.52
N TYR A 508 -23.60 -27.40 -19.27
CA TYR A 508 -24.32 -28.38 -18.43
C TYR A 508 -25.79 -27.98 -18.22
N ARG A 509 -26.06 -26.73 -17.86
CA ARG A 509 -27.41 -26.22 -17.59
C ARG A 509 -28.31 -26.28 -18.83
N LEU A 510 -27.75 -26.17 -20.03
CA LEU A 510 -28.47 -26.32 -21.29
C LEU A 510 -28.57 -27.76 -21.79
N GLY A 511 -27.95 -28.70 -21.10
CA GLY A 511 -28.00 -30.12 -21.43
C GLY A 511 -26.96 -30.57 -22.46
N ASP A 512 -26.01 -29.70 -22.84
CA ASP A 512 -24.86 -30.12 -23.65
C ASP A 512 -23.77 -30.70 -22.75
N TYR A 513 -24.06 -31.86 -22.20
CA TYR A 513 -23.15 -32.52 -21.24
C TYR A 513 -21.79 -32.90 -21.80
N PRO A 514 -21.66 -33.33 -23.10
CA PRO A 514 -20.34 -33.58 -23.68
C PRO A 514 -19.44 -32.35 -23.72
N GLU A 515 -19.94 -31.18 -24.12
CA GLU A 515 -19.17 -29.94 -24.15
C GLU A 515 -18.90 -29.43 -22.72
N ALA A 516 -19.89 -29.57 -21.81
CA ALA A 516 -19.69 -29.28 -20.40
C ALA A 516 -18.51 -30.06 -19.81
N VAL A 517 -18.41 -31.37 -20.05
CA VAL A 517 -17.27 -32.19 -19.60
C VAL A 517 -15.95 -31.64 -20.12
N LYS A 518 -15.87 -31.27 -21.40
CA LYS A 518 -14.65 -30.77 -22.01
C LYS A 518 -14.17 -29.47 -21.37
N GLU A 519 -15.05 -28.49 -21.18
CA GLU A 519 -14.70 -27.22 -20.56
C GLU A 519 -14.40 -27.38 -19.05
N LEU A 520 -15.15 -28.23 -18.34
CA LEU A 520 -14.91 -28.49 -16.92
C LEU A 520 -13.63 -29.31 -16.68
N GLU A 521 -13.25 -30.25 -17.55
CA GLU A 521 -11.93 -30.92 -17.52
C GLU A 521 -10.80 -29.89 -17.71
N ARG A 522 -11.00 -28.88 -18.54
CA ARG A 522 -10.06 -27.76 -18.67
C ARG A 522 -10.01 -26.90 -17.42
N ALA A 523 -11.18 -26.54 -16.85
CA ALA A 523 -11.27 -25.75 -15.64
C ALA A 523 -10.55 -26.40 -14.45
N ILE A 524 -10.75 -27.73 -14.26
CA ILE A 524 -10.08 -28.46 -13.17
C ILE A 524 -8.56 -28.54 -13.34
N THR A 525 -8.08 -28.56 -14.59
CA THR A 525 -6.64 -28.51 -14.88
C THR A 525 -6.03 -27.18 -14.42
N LEU A 526 -6.78 -26.08 -14.56
CA LEU A 526 -6.36 -24.73 -14.15
C LEU A 526 -6.50 -24.51 -12.64
N LYS A 527 -7.53 -25.11 -12.00
CA LYS A 527 -7.87 -24.94 -10.58
C LYS A 527 -8.23 -26.28 -9.91
N PRO A 528 -7.28 -27.19 -9.74
CA PRO A 528 -7.56 -28.55 -9.23
C PRO A 528 -8.04 -28.56 -7.76
N GLY A 529 -7.70 -27.56 -6.98
CA GLY A 529 -8.06 -27.44 -5.57
C GLY A 529 -9.38 -26.72 -5.28
N ASP A 530 -10.21 -26.44 -6.30
CA ASP A 530 -11.48 -25.74 -6.09
C ASP A 530 -12.63 -26.77 -5.91
N PRO A 531 -13.38 -26.74 -4.79
CA PRO A 531 -14.44 -27.69 -4.54
C PRO A 531 -15.62 -27.56 -5.51
N THR A 532 -15.96 -26.36 -5.95
CA THR A 532 -17.09 -26.09 -6.84
C THR A 532 -16.83 -26.63 -8.24
N ILE A 533 -15.63 -26.42 -8.78
CA ILE A 533 -15.24 -26.95 -10.10
C ILE A 533 -15.24 -28.48 -10.09
N ASN A 534 -14.78 -29.10 -8.99
CA ASN A 534 -14.83 -30.55 -8.83
C ASN A 534 -16.28 -31.05 -8.78
N ASP A 535 -17.17 -30.37 -8.06
CA ASP A 535 -18.58 -30.71 -7.98
C ASP A 535 -19.28 -30.62 -9.35
N HIS A 536 -19.07 -29.52 -10.08
CA HIS A 536 -19.60 -29.30 -11.43
C HIS A 536 -19.12 -30.38 -12.42
N LEU A 537 -17.83 -30.72 -12.39
CA LEU A 537 -17.29 -31.80 -13.23
C LEU A 537 -17.89 -33.16 -12.87
N GLY A 538 -18.10 -33.43 -11.59
CA GLY A 538 -18.79 -34.63 -11.12
C GLY A 538 -20.19 -34.72 -11.69
N ASP A 539 -20.94 -33.63 -11.66
CA ASP A 539 -22.30 -33.56 -12.22
C ASP A 539 -22.31 -33.83 -13.73
N ALA A 540 -21.35 -33.22 -14.46
CA ALA A 540 -21.21 -33.41 -15.90
C ALA A 540 -20.83 -34.87 -16.25
N TYR A 541 -19.88 -35.46 -15.54
CA TYR A 541 -19.52 -36.86 -15.72
C TYR A 541 -20.70 -37.82 -15.49
N TRP A 542 -21.50 -37.57 -14.45
CA TRP A 542 -22.67 -38.36 -14.18
C TRP A 542 -23.65 -38.36 -15.35
N ARG A 543 -23.89 -37.19 -15.96
CA ARG A 543 -24.83 -37.02 -17.08
C ARG A 543 -24.37 -37.73 -18.36
N VAL A 544 -23.05 -37.82 -18.60
CA VAL A 544 -22.49 -38.57 -19.74
C VAL A 544 -22.26 -40.06 -19.42
N GLY A 545 -22.70 -40.57 -18.26
CA GLY A 545 -22.61 -41.98 -17.85
C GLY A 545 -21.26 -42.42 -17.24
N ARG A 546 -20.33 -41.47 -17.05
CA ARG A 546 -19.03 -41.71 -16.38
C ARG A 546 -19.18 -41.68 -14.85
N LYS A 547 -19.98 -42.62 -14.32
CA LYS A 547 -20.43 -42.59 -12.92
C LYS A 547 -19.30 -42.75 -11.90
N LEU A 548 -18.26 -43.53 -12.19
CA LEU A 548 -17.12 -43.70 -11.30
C LEU A 548 -16.28 -42.39 -11.23
N ASP A 549 -16.08 -41.74 -12.38
CA ASP A 549 -15.38 -40.48 -12.43
C ASP A 549 -16.15 -39.38 -11.69
N ALA A 550 -17.49 -39.38 -11.81
CA ALA A 550 -18.35 -38.47 -11.05
C ALA A 550 -18.18 -38.64 -9.54
N GLN A 551 -18.25 -39.91 -9.05
CA GLN A 551 -18.05 -40.19 -7.63
C GLN A 551 -16.67 -39.76 -7.13
N PHE A 552 -15.64 -39.91 -7.96
CA PHE A 552 -14.30 -39.46 -7.61
C PHE A 552 -14.26 -37.93 -7.44
N GLN A 553 -14.84 -37.19 -8.37
CA GLN A 553 -14.85 -35.72 -8.32
C GLN A 553 -15.67 -35.19 -7.13
N TRP A 554 -16.85 -35.73 -6.84
CA TRP A 554 -17.65 -35.33 -5.68
C TRP A 554 -16.96 -35.66 -4.34
N ASN A 555 -16.26 -36.80 -4.22
CA ASN A 555 -15.47 -37.11 -3.03
C ASN A 555 -14.31 -36.09 -2.89
N HIS A 556 -13.68 -35.74 -4.00
CA HIS A 556 -12.61 -34.72 -4.00
C HIS A 556 -13.16 -33.34 -3.61
N ALA A 557 -14.30 -32.91 -4.17
CA ALA A 557 -14.99 -31.69 -3.78
C ALA A 557 -15.28 -31.64 -2.27
N ARG A 558 -15.79 -32.76 -1.69
CA ARG A 558 -16.00 -32.89 -0.23
C ARG A 558 -14.71 -32.69 0.56
N ASP A 559 -13.62 -33.33 0.14
CA ASP A 559 -12.34 -33.35 0.86
C ASP A 559 -11.61 -31.99 0.77
N LEU A 560 -11.93 -31.19 -0.22
CA LEU A 560 -11.45 -29.80 -0.42
C LEU A 560 -12.13 -28.79 0.51
N LYS A 561 -13.02 -29.23 1.40
CA LYS A 561 -13.75 -28.38 2.37
C LYS A 561 -14.58 -27.28 1.68
N PRO A 562 -15.65 -27.66 0.96
CA PRO A 562 -16.55 -26.70 0.33
C PRO A 562 -17.23 -25.82 1.39
N GLU A 563 -17.88 -24.75 0.94
CA GLU A 563 -18.70 -23.91 1.82
C GLU A 563 -19.71 -24.78 2.60
N PRO A 564 -19.99 -24.46 3.88
CA PRO A 564 -20.90 -25.24 4.71
C PRO A 564 -22.30 -25.42 4.11
N GLU A 565 -22.72 -24.50 3.25
CA GLU A 565 -24.02 -24.49 2.56
C GLU A 565 -24.07 -25.53 1.44
N ASP A 566 -22.94 -25.84 0.78
CA ASP A 566 -22.84 -26.75 -0.36
C ASP A 566 -22.57 -28.18 0.04
N LEU A 567 -21.91 -28.40 1.19
CA LEU A 567 -21.51 -29.69 1.67
C LEU A 567 -22.66 -30.74 1.74
N PRO A 568 -23.90 -30.40 2.20
CA PRO A 568 -25.00 -31.36 2.22
C PRO A 568 -25.37 -31.87 0.83
N ALA A 569 -25.38 -31.01 -0.20
CA ALA A 569 -25.70 -31.40 -1.57
C ALA A 569 -24.62 -32.31 -2.16
N ILE A 570 -23.34 -31.99 -1.92
CA ILE A 570 -22.21 -32.83 -2.35
C ILE A 570 -22.29 -34.23 -1.68
N LEU A 571 -22.59 -34.28 -0.38
CA LEU A 571 -22.74 -35.58 0.34
C LEU A 571 -23.89 -36.42 -0.20
N ASP A 572 -25.00 -35.79 -0.56
CA ASP A 572 -26.15 -36.51 -1.17
C ASP A 572 -25.77 -37.09 -2.53
N LYS A 573 -25.07 -36.34 -3.38
CA LYS A 573 -24.54 -36.80 -4.67
C LYS A 573 -23.56 -37.94 -4.53
N VAL A 574 -22.68 -37.92 -3.53
CA VAL A 574 -21.74 -39.02 -3.24
C VAL A 574 -22.48 -40.29 -2.86
N GLN A 575 -23.58 -40.20 -2.09
CA GLN A 575 -24.34 -41.37 -1.60
C GLN A 575 -25.32 -41.92 -2.63
N HIS A 576 -26.02 -41.05 -3.33
CA HIS A 576 -27.19 -41.46 -4.15
C HIS A 576 -26.98 -41.16 -5.65
N GLY A 577 -25.97 -40.39 -6.03
CA GLY A 577 -25.80 -39.87 -7.38
C GLY A 577 -26.85 -38.79 -7.73
N LEU A 578 -26.88 -38.38 -8.98
CA LEU A 578 -27.92 -37.47 -9.47
C LEU A 578 -29.15 -38.26 -9.93
N PRO A 579 -30.37 -37.73 -9.70
CA PRO A 579 -31.61 -38.36 -10.20
C PRO A 579 -31.59 -38.40 -11.74
N ASP A 580 -32.28 -39.40 -12.29
CA ASP A 580 -32.45 -39.52 -13.74
C ASP A 580 -33.22 -38.31 -14.29
N LEU A 581 -32.86 -37.87 -15.50
CA LEU A 581 -33.57 -36.81 -16.21
C LEU A 581 -35.00 -37.28 -16.47
N LYS A 582 -36.00 -36.50 -16.04
CA LYS A 582 -37.39 -36.76 -16.42
C LYS A 582 -37.51 -36.64 -17.94
N PRO A 583 -38.18 -37.61 -18.64
CA PRO A 583 -38.40 -37.46 -20.07
C PRO A 583 -39.20 -36.16 -20.33
N THR A 584 -38.60 -35.24 -21.06
CA THR A 584 -39.26 -34.04 -21.50
C THR A 584 -40.32 -34.41 -22.51
N THR A 585 -41.59 -34.34 -22.11
CA THR A 585 -42.70 -34.25 -23.08
C THR A 585 -42.66 -32.86 -23.72
N SER A 586 -42.64 -32.79 -25.02
CA SER A 586 -42.40 -31.63 -25.87
C SER A 586 -43.48 -30.53 -25.79
N ALA A 587 -43.80 -30.01 -24.60
CA ALA A 587 -44.73 -28.92 -24.42
C ALA A 587 -44.41 -27.96 -23.26
N ASP A 588 -43.45 -28.26 -22.41
CA ASP A 588 -43.06 -27.39 -21.28
C ASP A 588 -41.55 -27.11 -21.29
N SER A 589 -41.15 -26.11 -22.06
CA SER A 589 -39.83 -25.49 -21.99
C SER A 589 -39.76 -24.56 -20.78
N LYS A 590 -39.93 -25.09 -19.56
CA LYS A 590 -39.51 -24.47 -18.32
C LYS A 590 -38.31 -25.24 -17.84
N PRO A 591 -37.17 -24.61 -17.52
CA PRO A 591 -36.01 -25.31 -16.96
C PRO A 591 -36.48 -26.14 -15.76
N ALA A 592 -36.12 -27.43 -15.72
CA ALA A 592 -36.43 -28.30 -14.61
C ALA A 592 -35.94 -27.63 -13.32
N ASP A 593 -36.79 -27.73 -12.28
CA ASP A 593 -36.41 -27.37 -10.91
C ASP A 593 -35.13 -28.14 -10.53
N ALA A 594 -33.99 -27.53 -10.76
CA ALA A 594 -32.73 -27.85 -10.11
C ALA A 594 -32.86 -27.37 -8.65
N PRO A 595 -32.29 -28.09 -7.66
CA PRO A 595 -32.27 -27.55 -6.31
C PRO A 595 -31.73 -26.13 -6.36
N SER A 596 -32.54 -25.21 -5.86
CA SER A 596 -32.25 -23.77 -5.78
C SER A 596 -31.06 -23.60 -4.86
N ALA A 597 -29.92 -23.49 -5.43
CA ALA A 597 -28.71 -22.80 -5.01
C ALA A 597 -27.55 -23.42 -5.80
N ALA A 598 -27.27 -22.91 -7.00
CA ALA A 598 -25.90 -22.96 -7.44
C ALA A 598 -25.11 -22.16 -6.40
N PRO A 599 -24.00 -22.73 -5.90
CA PRO A 599 -23.13 -21.99 -5.02
C PRO A 599 -22.76 -20.66 -5.72
N PRO A 600 -22.72 -19.59 -4.98
CA PRO A 600 -22.31 -18.30 -5.52
C PRO A 600 -20.98 -18.51 -6.23
N LEU A 601 -20.86 -18.00 -7.46
CA LEU A 601 -19.54 -17.77 -8.04
C LEU A 601 -18.70 -17.16 -6.92
N ALA A 602 -17.67 -17.87 -6.46
CA ALA A 602 -16.72 -17.28 -5.54
C ALA A 602 -16.36 -15.93 -6.16
N ALA A 603 -16.76 -14.85 -5.51
CA ALA A 603 -16.27 -13.56 -5.92
C ALA A 603 -14.75 -13.77 -5.99
N PRO A 604 -14.08 -13.45 -7.12
CA PRO A 604 -12.65 -13.59 -7.17
C PRO A 604 -12.15 -12.98 -5.87
N ALA A 605 -11.40 -13.76 -5.10
CA ALA A 605 -10.72 -13.25 -3.92
C ALA A 605 -10.14 -11.93 -4.40
N SER A 606 -10.56 -10.83 -3.80
CA SER A 606 -10.27 -9.50 -4.28
C SER A 606 -8.84 -9.54 -4.79
N ASP A 607 -8.66 -9.50 -6.13
CA ASP A 607 -7.39 -9.00 -6.62
C ASP A 607 -7.24 -7.73 -5.80
N PRO A 608 -6.25 -7.60 -4.93
CA PRO A 608 -6.10 -6.41 -4.13
C PRO A 608 -6.26 -5.29 -5.14
N ALA A 609 -7.19 -4.39 -4.89
CA ALA A 609 -7.33 -3.17 -5.68
C ALA A 609 -5.89 -2.76 -5.92
N PRO A 610 -5.45 -2.52 -7.18
CA PRO A 610 -4.04 -2.30 -7.41
C PRO A 610 -3.61 -1.36 -6.30
N ALA A 611 -2.93 -1.92 -5.31
CA ALA A 611 -2.38 -1.11 -4.25
C ALA A 611 -1.73 0.00 -5.02
N ALA A 612 -1.87 1.25 -4.61
CA ALA A 612 -1.14 2.35 -5.21
C ALA A 612 0.34 2.05 -4.99
N THR A 613 0.74 0.92 -5.50
CA THR A 613 2.09 0.41 -5.56
C THR A 613 2.76 1.37 -6.50
N SER A 614 3.67 2.14 -5.95
CA SER A 614 4.71 2.78 -6.73
C SER A 614 5.07 1.83 -7.88
N ALA A 615 4.61 2.16 -9.11
CA ALA A 615 4.84 1.33 -10.28
C ALA A 615 6.33 1.09 -10.40
N PRO A 616 6.78 -0.11 -10.70
CA PRO A 616 8.19 -0.38 -10.90
C PRO A 616 8.64 0.37 -12.15
N ALA A 617 9.52 1.32 -11.99
CA ALA A 617 10.35 1.75 -13.10
C ALA A 617 11.17 0.52 -13.52
N GLY A 618 10.86 0.01 -14.71
CA GLY A 618 11.57 -1.12 -15.26
C GLY A 618 13.03 -0.74 -15.51
N VAL A 619 13.91 -1.28 -14.71
CA VAL A 619 15.28 -1.55 -15.16
C VAL A 619 15.26 -3.01 -15.60
N ALA A 620 15.26 -3.23 -16.91
CA ALA A 620 15.49 -4.56 -17.48
C ALA A 620 16.85 -5.04 -16.95
N ALA A 621 16.83 -6.14 -16.21
CA ALA A 621 18.05 -6.87 -15.90
C ALA A 621 18.62 -7.42 -17.22
N PRO A 622 19.94 -7.36 -17.45
CA PRO A 622 20.56 -8.09 -18.56
C PRO A 622 20.38 -9.59 -18.31
N GLU A 623 19.97 -10.30 -19.38
CA GLU A 623 19.94 -11.76 -19.39
C GLU A 623 21.33 -12.33 -19.01
N PRO A 624 21.40 -13.41 -18.23
CA PRO A 624 22.69 -14.05 -17.97
C PRO A 624 23.17 -14.75 -19.24
N ASP A 625 24.37 -14.37 -19.70
CA ASP A 625 25.10 -15.01 -20.78
C ASP A 625 25.20 -16.52 -20.57
N ALA A 626 24.84 -17.25 -21.62
CA ALA A 626 24.99 -18.70 -21.70
C ALA A 626 26.47 -19.09 -21.57
N ALA A 627 26.76 -19.96 -20.61
CA ALA A 627 28.07 -20.58 -20.46
C ALA A 627 28.46 -21.39 -21.73
N PRO A 628 29.69 -21.29 -22.23
CA PRO A 628 30.16 -22.16 -23.27
C PRO A 628 30.44 -23.58 -22.75
N LYS A 629 30.28 -24.54 -23.66
CA LYS A 629 30.43 -25.99 -23.45
C LYS A 629 31.76 -26.41 -22.88
#